data_e08f73aadbcec51373497fbcc643df22
#
_entry.id   e08f73aadbcec51373497fbcc643df22
#
_cell.length_a   1.000
_cell.length_b   1.000
_cell.length_c   1.000
_cell.angle_alpha   90.00
_cell.angle_beta   90.00
_cell.angle_gamma   90.00
#
_symmetry.space_group_name_H-M   'P 1'
#
loop_
_entity.id
_entity.type
_entity.pdbx_description
1 polymer ?
#
loop_
_entity_poly.entity_id
_entity_poly.type
_entity_poly.pdbx_seq_one_letter_code
_entity_poly.pdbx_strand_id
1 'polypeptide(L)'
;MGKQLAIFISYLFHPLWMPLYVMLMFWNINAKAMFISNDVVWLYILLVVFINTLLIPVLLFWMMKRLKIIESLHLDSQKDRFYPFAIIGIFYLTTWYVFNSIEIFTYLSLVFVLAAILVFFALAINFFWKISIHSMSMGAMSTAVLYLAAVHFIDEVWPVYLIFILSGLVGYARLKLKAHSSSQVYIGYILGTLVVSIFFFTLL
;
A
#
# COMPACT_ATOMS: atom_id res chain seq x y z
N MET A 1 -13.93 6.42 -19.42
CA MET A 1 -12.46 6.26 -19.30
C MET A 1 -11.98 5.20 -20.29
N GLY A 2 -10.97 5.51 -21.12
CA GLY A 2 -10.37 4.57 -22.08
C GLY A 2 -9.54 3.49 -21.39
N LYS A 3 -9.25 2.38 -22.08
CA LYS A 3 -8.43 1.27 -21.54
C LYS A 3 -7.02 1.73 -21.14
N GLN A 4 -6.40 2.60 -21.94
CA GLN A 4 -5.06 3.14 -21.66
C GLN A 4 -5.01 3.93 -20.35
N LEU A 5 -6.01 4.78 -20.09
CA LEU A 5 -6.11 5.53 -18.84
C LEU A 5 -6.33 4.59 -17.64
N ALA A 6 -7.10 3.52 -17.80
CA ALA A 6 -7.27 2.51 -16.75
C ALA A 6 -5.96 1.78 -16.42
N ILE A 7 -5.14 1.48 -17.42
CA ILE A 7 -3.80 0.93 -17.24
C ILE A 7 -2.90 1.92 -16.49
N PHE A 8 -2.84 3.18 -16.92
CA PHE A 8 -2.04 4.23 -16.28
C PHE A 8 -2.41 4.40 -14.80
N ILE A 9 -3.72 4.51 -14.47
CA ILE A 9 -4.20 4.62 -13.08
C ILE A 9 -3.79 3.40 -12.27
N SER A 10 -3.89 2.18 -12.83
CA SER A 10 -3.50 0.96 -12.12
C SER A 10 -1.99 0.89 -11.83
N TYR A 11 -1.14 1.44 -12.69
CA TYR A 11 0.30 1.52 -12.43
C TYR A 11 0.65 2.63 -11.45
N LEU A 12 0.04 3.81 -11.59
CA LEU A 12 0.27 4.93 -10.69
C LEU A 12 -0.13 4.60 -9.26
N PHE A 13 -1.27 3.95 -9.06
CA PHE A 13 -1.77 3.52 -7.75
C PHE A 13 -1.52 2.02 -7.49
N HIS A 14 -0.36 1.52 -7.95
CA HIS A 14 0.00 0.15 -7.65
C HIS A 14 0.33 -0.01 -6.16
N PRO A 15 -0.10 -1.09 -5.48
CA PRO A 15 0.12 -1.29 -4.04
C PRO A 15 1.57 -1.12 -3.56
N LEU A 16 2.55 -1.44 -4.40
CA LEU A 16 3.97 -1.26 -4.08
C LEU A 16 4.38 0.20 -3.88
N TRP A 17 3.64 1.17 -4.45
CA TRP A 17 3.89 2.60 -4.24
C TRP A 17 3.31 3.12 -2.94
N MET A 18 2.33 2.42 -2.34
CA MET A 18 1.57 2.93 -1.19
C MET A 18 2.44 3.30 0.02
N PRO A 19 3.43 2.48 0.44
CA PRO A 19 4.30 2.87 1.54
C PRO A 19 5.07 4.17 1.26
N LEU A 20 5.54 4.34 0.02
CA LEU A 20 6.24 5.57 -0.39
C LEU A 20 5.30 6.78 -0.37
N TYR A 21 4.06 6.64 -0.84
CA TYR A 21 3.07 7.72 -0.80
C TYR A 21 2.71 8.12 0.64
N VAL A 22 2.61 7.15 1.54
CA VAL A 22 2.40 7.42 2.96
C VAL A 22 3.59 8.19 3.55
N MET A 23 4.83 7.81 3.24
CA MET A 23 6.02 8.55 3.71
C MET A 23 6.08 9.96 3.13
N LEU A 24 5.77 10.15 1.85
CA LEU A 24 5.66 11.47 1.23
C LEU A 24 4.56 12.32 1.88
N MET A 25 3.45 11.72 2.25
CA MET A 25 2.38 12.39 2.98
C MET A 25 2.87 12.84 4.36
N PHE A 26 3.52 11.97 5.14
CA PHE A 26 4.10 12.31 6.42
C PHE A 26 5.15 13.42 6.34
N TRP A 27 5.94 13.45 5.28
CA TRP A 27 6.89 14.54 5.07
C TRP A 27 6.21 15.89 4.88
N ASN A 28 5.04 15.94 4.25
CA ASN A 28 4.35 17.18 3.89
C ASN A 28 3.34 17.67 4.94
N ILE A 29 2.87 16.83 5.84
CA ILE A 29 1.96 17.23 6.91
C ILE A 29 2.71 17.81 8.12
N ASN A 30 1.98 18.44 9.05
CA ASN A 30 2.54 19.03 10.28
C ASN A 30 3.28 18.02 11.19
N ALA A 31 3.23 16.73 10.90
CA ALA A 31 4.06 15.70 11.51
C ALA A 31 5.58 15.98 11.38
N LYS A 32 6.01 16.84 10.45
CA LYS A 32 7.39 17.35 10.38
C LYS A 32 7.86 17.92 11.72
N ALA A 33 7.01 18.68 12.39
CA ALA A 33 7.30 19.28 13.67
C ALA A 33 7.38 18.28 14.82
N MET A 34 6.73 17.11 14.69
CA MET A 34 6.65 16.10 15.75
C MET A 34 7.79 15.08 15.70
N PHE A 35 8.34 14.76 14.52
CA PHE A 35 9.24 13.62 14.38
C PHE A 35 10.60 13.93 13.73
N ILE A 36 10.64 14.62 12.60
CA ILE A 36 11.86 14.81 11.83
C ILE A 36 11.85 16.18 11.17
N SER A 37 12.69 17.10 11.66
CA SER A 37 12.83 18.45 11.11
C SER A 37 13.81 18.56 9.94
N ASN A 38 14.65 17.53 9.72
CA ASN A 38 15.72 17.57 8.71
C ASN A 38 15.27 16.90 7.40
N ASP A 39 15.22 17.69 6.33
CA ASP A 39 14.83 17.21 4.98
C ASP A 39 15.79 16.16 4.42
N VAL A 40 17.09 16.21 4.78
CA VAL A 40 18.06 15.20 4.34
C VAL A 40 17.72 13.83 4.95
N VAL A 41 17.26 13.78 6.21
CA VAL A 41 16.81 12.55 6.86
C VAL A 41 15.58 12.00 6.14
N TRP A 42 14.64 12.86 5.74
CA TRP A 42 13.47 12.44 4.96
C TRP A 42 13.86 11.83 3.60
N LEU A 43 14.84 12.40 2.91
CA LEU A 43 15.35 11.82 1.66
C LEU A 43 15.95 10.43 1.87
N TYR A 44 16.69 10.20 2.96
CA TYR A 44 17.19 8.85 3.30
C TYR A 44 16.04 7.87 3.61
N ILE A 45 15.02 8.30 4.37
CA ILE A 45 13.84 7.48 4.64
C ILE A 45 13.17 7.08 3.32
N LEU A 46 12.89 8.05 2.44
CA LEU A 46 12.25 7.79 1.15
C LEU A 46 13.09 6.86 0.28
N LEU A 47 14.42 7.02 0.27
CA LEU A 47 15.32 6.15 -0.47
C LEU A 47 15.28 4.71 0.05
N VAL A 48 15.35 4.51 1.37
CA VAL A 48 15.28 3.19 1.99
C VAL A 48 13.92 2.54 1.70
N VAL A 49 12.83 3.29 1.85
CA VAL A 49 11.49 2.79 1.55
C VAL A 49 11.36 2.45 0.06
N PHE A 50 11.80 3.32 -0.85
CA PHE A 50 11.78 3.07 -2.29
C PHE A 50 12.55 1.79 -2.66
N ILE A 51 13.76 1.62 -2.12
CA ILE A 51 14.58 0.44 -2.40
C ILE A 51 13.90 -0.84 -1.88
N ASN A 52 13.47 -0.85 -0.62
CA ASN A 52 12.94 -2.05 0.02
C ASN A 52 11.52 -2.41 -0.41
N THR A 53 10.65 -1.43 -0.63
CA THR A 53 9.23 -1.72 -0.90
C THR A 53 8.88 -1.74 -2.38
N LEU A 54 9.73 -1.16 -3.23
CA LEU A 54 9.49 -1.11 -4.67
C LEU A 54 10.64 -1.75 -5.48
N LEU A 55 11.86 -1.22 -5.40
CA LEU A 55 12.94 -1.60 -6.31
C LEU A 55 13.31 -3.08 -6.16
N ILE A 56 13.61 -3.52 -4.94
CA ILE A 56 14.00 -4.93 -4.69
C ILE A 56 12.84 -5.89 -5.02
N PRO A 57 11.60 -5.70 -4.56
CA PRO A 57 10.49 -6.55 -4.95
C PRO A 57 10.28 -6.65 -6.46
N VAL A 58 10.35 -5.53 -7.18
CA VAL A 58 10.20 -5.52 -8.65
C VAL A 58 11.31 -6.32 -9.34
N LEU A 59 12.57 -6.16 -8.89
CA LEU A 59 13.70 -6.92 -9.41
C LEU A 59 13.54 -8.42 -9.13
N LEU A 60 13.09 -8.79 -7.93
CA LEU A 60 12.82 -10.20 -7.57
C LEU A 60 11.70 -10.79 -8.42
N PHE A 61 10.61 -10.04 -8.67
CA PHE A 61 9.52 -10.52 -9.53
C PHE A 61 9.97 -10.68 -10.98
N TRP A 62 10.80 -9.76 -11.47
CA TRP A 62 11.42 -9.90 -12.79
C TRP A 62 12.28 -11.16 -12.87
N MET A 63 13.11 -11.42 -11.85
CA MET A 63 13.94 -12.62 -11.75
C MET A 63 13.07 -13.89 -11.68
N MET A 64 12.02 -13.89 -10.85
CA MET A 64 11.08 -15.02 -10.74
C MET A 64 10.42 -15.34 -12.08
N LYS A 65 10.05 -14.30 -12.86
CA LYS A 65 9.54 -14.49 -14.22
C LYS A 65 10.59 -15.10 -15.14
N ARG A 66 11.84 -14.64 -15.06
CA ARG A 66 12.96 -15.20 -15.86
C ARG A 66 13.22 -16.68 -15.52
N LEU A 67 13.11 -17.04 -14.25
CA LEU A 67 13.26 -18.41 -13.75
C LEU A 67 11.99 -19.27 -13.94
N LYS A 68 10.94 -18.72 -14.54
CA LYS A 68 9.64 -19.40 -14.77
C LYS A 68 8.94 -19.83 -13.47
N ILE A 69 9.23 -19.19 -12.33
CA ILE A 69 8.54 -19.41 -11.06
C ILE A 69 7.14 -18.78 -11.10
N ILE A 70 7.00 -17.64 -11.81
CA ILE A 70 5.73 -17.00 -12.11
C ILE A 70 5.58 -16.85 -13.62
N GLU A 71 4.33 -16.95 -14.13
CA GLU A 71 4.05 -16.87 -15.56
C GLU A 71 4.01 -15.39 -16.04
N SER A 72 3.47 -14.51 -15.21
CA SER A 72 3.25 -13.10 -15.55
C SER A 72 3.59 -12.15 -14.40
N LEU A 73 4.19 -11.00 -14.74
CA LEU A 73 4.38 -9.89 -13.77
C LEU A 73 3.05 -9.23 -13.37
N HIS A 74 1.96 -9.47 -14.12
CA HIS A 74 0.63 -8.98 -13.77
C HIS A 74 -0.03 -9.82 -12.66
N LEU A 75 0.56 -10.99 -12.32
CA LEU A 75 0.07 -11.89 -11.28
C LEU A 75 -1.41 -12.24 -11.49
N ASP A 76 -1.74 -12.65 -12.73
CA ASP A 76 -3.12 -12.89 -13.14
C ASP A 76 -3.72 -14.13 -12.47
N SER A 77 -2.92 -15.16 -12.24
CA SER A 77 -3.33 -16.38 -11.55
C SER A 77 -3.15 -16.26 -10.03
N GLN A 78 -3.94 -17.03 -9.27
CA GLN A 78 -3.78 -17.12 -7.81
C GLN A 78 -2.42 -17.76 -7.43
N LYS A 79 -1.94 -18.71 -8.22
CA LYS A 79 -0.66 -19.39 -8.02
C LYS A 79 0.51 -18.42 -8.12
N ASP A 80 0.49 -17.54 -9.13
CA ASP A 80 1.55 -16.55 -9.34
C ASP A 80 1.69 -15.54 -8.18
N ARG A 81 0.64 -15.36 -7.37
CA ARG A 81 0.60 -14.38 -6.28
C ARG A 81 1.28 -14.85 -5.01
N PHE A 82 1.40 -16.16 -4.81
CA PHE A 82 1.87 -16.70 -3.54
C PHE A 82 3.25 -16.18 -3.16
N TYR A 83 4.25 -16.45 -3.99
CA TYR A 83 5.62 -16.01 -3.71
C TYR A 83 5.78 -14.49 -3.68
N PRO A 84 5.25 -13.70 -4.66
CA PRO A 84 5.29 -12.25 -4.60
C PRO A 84 4.70 -11.68 -3.31
N PHE A 85 3.54 -12.15 -2.86
CA PHE A 85 2.92 -11.63 -1.64
C PHE A 85 3.74 -11.99 -0.39
N ALA A 86 4.24 -13.23 -0.30
CA ALA A 86 5.11 -13.64 0.81
C ALA A 86 6.39 -12.77 0.86
N ILE A 87 7.03 -12.54 -0.29
CA ILE A 87 8.23 -11.70 -0.40
C ILE A 87 7.93 -10.27 0.02
N ILE A 88 6.87 -9.65 -0.50
CA ILE A 88 6.48 -8.28 -0.12
C ILE A 88 6.24 -8.19 1.39
N GLY A 89 5.50 -9.15 1.97
CA GLY A 89 5.23 -9.18 3.41
C GLY A 89 6.51 -9.25 4.24
N ILE A 90 7.49 -10.09 3.83
CA ILE A 90 8.79 -10.19 4.50
C ILE A 90 9.56 -8.87 4.37
N PHE A 91 9.58 -8.23 3.20
CA PHE A 91 10.26 -6.94 3.03
C PHE A 91 9.60 -5.82 3.85
N TYR A 92 8.30 -5.82 4.02
CA TYR A 92 7.63 -4.88 4.91
C TYR A 92 8.00 -5.14 6.37
N LEU A 93 8.05 -6.39 6.82
CA LEU A 93 8.47 -6.72 8.19
C LEU A 93 9.95 -6.38 8.43
N THR A 94 10.84 -6.60 7.46
CA THR A 94 12.25 -6.18 7.59
C THR A 94 12.40 -4.66 7.62
N THR A 95 11.63 -3.94 6.83
CA THR A 95 11.63 -2.47 6.87
C THR A 95 11.09 -1.95 8.22
N TRP A 96 10.02 -2.57 8.73
CA TRP A 96 9.53 -2.31 10.08
C TRP A 96 10.64 -2.53 11.11
N TYR A 97 11.31 -3.69 11.10
CA TYR A 97 12.34 -4.02 12.08
C TYR A 97 13.49 -3.01 12.06
N VAL A 98 13.99 -2.64 10.88
CA VAL A 98 15.03 -1.62 10.73
C VAL A 98 14.59 -0.26 11.26
N PHE A 99 13.38 0.20 10.94
CA PHE A 99 12.90 1.50 11.39
C PHE A 99 12.56 1.51 12.89
N ASN A 100 12.01 0.42 13.40
CA ASN A 100 11.68 0.29 14.83
C ASN A 100 12.92 0.23 15.72
N SER A 101 14.07 -0.20 15.19
CA SER A 101 15.35 -0.18 15.92
C SER A 101 15.92 1.23 16.09
N ILE A 102 15.37 2.24 15.40
CA ILE A 102 15.72 3.65 15.50
C ILE A 102 14.55 4.36 16.19
N GLU A 103 14.71 4.76 17.44
CA GLU A 103 13.62 5.30 18.28
C GLU A 103 12.79 6.40 17.61
N ILE A 104 13.43 7.32 16.89
CA ILE A 104 12.75 8.44 16.20
C ILE A 104 11.80 7.97 15.08
N PHE A 105 11.96 6.74 14.61
CA PHE A 105 11.18 6.19 13.50
C PHE A 105 10.10 5.20 13.94
N THR A 106 9.91 5.01 15.24
CA THR A 106 8.97 4.01 15.77
C THR A 106 7.57 4.17 15.20
N TYR A 107 7.02 5.38 15.17
CA TYR A 107 5.68 5.60 14.59
C TYR A 107 5.63 5.41 13.09
N LEU A 108 6.69 5.81 12.36
CA LEU A 108 6.77 5.57 10.91
C LEU A 108 6.87 4.07 10.59
N SER A 109 7.49 3.29 11.49
CA SER A 109 7.62 1.85 11.31
C SER A 109 6.28 1.12 11.32
N LEU A 110 5.28 1.63 12.04
CA LEU A 110 3.94 1.04 12.13
C LEU A 110 3.24 0.95 10.76
N VAL A 111 3.57 1.83 9.83
CA VAL A 111 3.06 1.78 8.46
C VAL A 111 3.44 0.45 7.78
N PHE A 112 4.65 -0.04 8.05
CA PHE A 112 5.14 -1.28 7.43
C PHE A 112 4.55 -2.52 8.09
N VAL A 113 4.30 -2.50 9.41
CA VAL A 113 3.53 -3.58 10.09
C VAL A 113 2.14 -3.66 9.49
N LEU A 114 1.46 -2.53 9.35
CA LEU A 114 0.12 -2.48 8.79
C LEU A 114 0.09 -2.97 7.34
N ALA A 115 1.06 -2.53 6.52
CA ALA A 115 1.20 -3.00 5.15
C ALA A 115 1.48 -4.51 5.08
N ALA A 116 2.32 -5.05 5.97
CA ALA A 116 2.58 -6.49 6.06
C ALA A 116 1.31 -7.27 6.44
N ILE A 117 0.55 -6.80 7.44
CA ILE A 117 -0.73 -7.39 7.84
C ILE A 117 -1.68 -7.46 6.63
N LEU A 118 -1.84 -6.37 5.89
CA LEU A 118 -2.68 -6.31 4.70
C LEU A 118 -2.24 -7.33 3.63
N VAL A 119 -0.95 -7.42 3.36
CA VAL A 119 -0.41 -8.36 2.37
C VAL A 119 -0.62 -9.81 2.81
N PHE A 120 -0.41 -10.13 4.09
CA PHE A 120 -0.65 -11.48 4.60
C PHE A 120 -2.13 -11.85 4.64
N PHE A 121 -3.03 -10.90 4.90
CA PHE A 121 -4.48 -11.13 4.70
C PHE A 121 -4.79 -11.39 3.23
N ALA A 122 -4.22 -10.61 2.31
CA ALA A 122 -4.39 -10.85 0.88
C ALA A 122 -3.85 -12.23 0.47
N LEU A 123 -2.70 -12.65 1.01
CA LEU A 123 -2.12 -13.97 0.78
C LEU A 123 -3.04 -15.08 1.29
N ALA A 124 -3.54 -14.97 2.52
CA ALA A 124 -4.45 -15.95 3.11
C ALA A 124 -5.75 -16.08 2.31
N ILE A 125 -6.36 -14.97 1.91
CA ILE A 125 -7.56 -14.98 1.08
C ILE A 125 -7.27 -15.55 -0.31
N ASN A 126 -6.09 -15.29 -0.86
CA ASN A 126 -5.70 -15.75 -2.19
C ASN A 126 -5.70 -17.29 -2.33
N PHE A 127 -5.63 -18.05 -1.25
CA PHE A 127 -5.79 -19.52 -1.31
C PHE A 127 -7.19 -19.94 -1.77
N PHE A 128 -8.20 -19.13 -1.49
CA PHE A 128 -9.60 -19.45 -1.76
C PHE A 128 -10.21 -18.54 -2.83
N TRP A 129 -9.77 -17.28 -2.88
CA TRP A 129 -10.41 -16.28 -3.71
C TRP A 129 -9.47 -15.14 -4.12
N LYS A 130 -9.59 -14.70 -5.36
CA LYS A 130 -8.74 -13.65 -5.95
C LYS A 130 -9.21 -12.25 -5.51
N ILE A 131 -8.73 -11.73 -4.37
CA ILE A 131 -9.06 -10.38 -3.92
C ILE A 131 -8.31 -9.29 -4.72
N SER A 132 -8.87 -8.07 -4.81
CA SER A 132 -8.21 -6.91 -5.42
C SER A 132 -7.30 -6.19 -4.43
N ILE A 133 -5.99 -6.42 -4.52
CA ILE A 133 -5.00 -5.74 -3.67
C ILE A 133 -4.91 -4.23 -3.94
N HIS A 134 -5.20 -3.77 -5.17
CA HIS A 134 -5.31 -2.35 -5.49
C HIS A 134 -6.43 -1.68 -4.70
N SER A 135 -7.61 -2.29 -4.68
CA SER A 135 -8.74 -1.76 -3.92
C SER A 135 -8.52 -1.84 -2.42
N MET A 136 -7.87 -2.91 -1.94
CA MET A 136 -7.53 -3.08 -0.54
C MET A 136 -6.54 -2.00 -0.06
N SER A 137 -5.50 -1.71 -0.84
CA SER A 137 -4.56 -0.64 -0.51
C SER A 137 -5.21 0.75 -0.55
N MET A 138 -6.14 0.98 -1.49
CA MET A 138 -6.89 2.24 -1.53
C MET A 138 -7.86 2.38 -0.34
N GLY A 139 -8.52 1.31 0.10
CA GLY A 139 -9.33 1.32 1.33
C GLY A 139 -8.50 1.64 2.56
N ALA A 140 -7.33 1.01 2.68
CA ALA A 140 -6.37 1.29 3.74
C ALA A 140 -5.92 2.75 3.74
N MET A 141 -5.55 3.28 2.57
CA MET A 141 -5.09 4.67 2.43
C MET A 141 -6.21 5.68 2.71
N SER A 142 -7.44 5.41 2.24
CA SER A 142 -8.60 6.28 2.52
C SER A 142 -8.86 6.39 4.02
N THR A 143 -8.79 5.28 4.73
CA THR A 143 -9.00 5.25 6.19
C THR A 143 -7.87 5.95 6.92
N ALA A 144 -6.60 5.75 6.50
CA ALA A 144 -5.46 6.42 7.11
C ALA A 144 -5.57 7.95 6.94
N VAL A 145 -5.88 8.45 5.74
CA VAL A 145 -6.06 9.89 5.48
C VAL A 145 -7.23 10.45 6.29
N LEU A 146 -8.35 9.74 6.35
CA LEU A 146 -9.51 10.16 7.14
C LEU A 146 -9.18 10.24 8.64
N TYR A 147 -8.47 9.24 9.16
CA TYR A 147 -8.04 9.24 10.56
C TYR A 147 -7.11 10.41 10.87
N LEU A 148 -6.07 10.65 10.04
CA LEU A 148 -5.14 11.75 10.22
C LEU A 148 -5.83 13.12 10.16
N ALA A 149 -6.86 13.26 9.32
CA ALA A 149 -7.70 14.47 9.31
C ALA A 149 -8.54 14.59 10.58
N ALA A 150 -9.12 13.49 11.07
CA ALA A 150 -9.95 13.48 12.28
C ALA A 150 -9.16 13.84 13.55
N VAL A 151 -7.88 13.49 13.62
CA VAL A 151 -6.98 13.82 14.75
C VAL A 151 -6.15 15.10 14.50
N HIS A 152 -6.54 15.92 13.54
CA HIS A 152 -5.94 17.22 13.21
C HIS A 152 -4.46 17.18 12.78
N PHE A 153 -3.96 16.05 12.28
CA PHE A 153 -2.66 16.01 11.61
C PHE A 153 -2.72 16.56 10.18
N ILE A 154 -3.91 16.58 9.58
CA ILE A 154 -4.20 17.19 8.28
C ILE A 154 -5.25 18.26 8.54
N ASP A 155 -4.89 19.53 8.42
CA ASP A 155 -5.79 20.66 8.64
C ASP A 155 -6.76 20.85 7.46
N GLU A 156 -6.29 20.53 6.27
CA GLU A 156 -7.05 20.68 5.02
C GLU A 156 -7.96 19.49 4.75
N VAL A 157 -9.20 19.74 4.35
CA VAL A 157 -10.20 18.67 4.09
C VAL A 157 -10.05 18.07 2.68
N TRP A 158 -9.47 18.82 1.72
CA TRP A 158 -9.37 18.38 0.33
C TRP A 158 -8.64 17.04 0.12
N PRO A 159 -7.60 16.64 0.93
CA PRO A 159 -6.95 15.33 0.75
C PRO A 159 -7.91 14.17 1.01
N VAL A 160 -8.87 14.36 1.93
CA VAL A 160 -9.90 13.36 2.22
C VAL A 160 -10.80 13.16 1.00
N TYR A 161 -11.30 14.23 0.39
CA TYR A 161 -12.11 14.11 -0.83
C TYR A 161 -11.32 13.50 -1.97
N LEU A 162 -10.07 13.93 -2.15
CA LEU A 162 -9.20 13.44 -3.21
C LEU A 162 -8.97 11.94 -3.11
N ILE A 163 -8.65 11.39 -1.93
CA ILE A 163 -8.36 9.96 -1.78
C ILE A 163 -9.59 9.10 -2.07
N PHE A 164 -10.80 9.55 -1.70
CA PHE A 164 -12.03 8.82 -2.04
C PHE A 164 -12.32 8.83 -3.54
N ILE A 165 -12.10 9.97 -4.23
CA ILE A 165 -12.23 10.06 -5.70
C ILE A 165 -11.21 9.11 -6.36
N LEU A 166 -9.95 9.14 -5.93
CA LEU A 166 -8.90 8.26 -6.45
C LEU A 166 -9.22 6.79 -6.21
N SER A 167 -9.77 6.45 -5.05
CA SER A 167 -10.22 5.09 -4.74
C SER A 167 -11.29 4.59 -5.69
N GLY A 168 -12.28 5.44 -5.99
CA GLY A 168 -13.30 5.17 -7.00
C GLY A 168 -12.71 4.96 -8.40
N LEU A 169 -11.76 5.81 -8.79
CA LEU A 169 -11.07 5.70 -10.09
C LEU A 169 -10.25 4.41 -10.20
N VAL A 170 -9.53 4.03 -9.14
CA VAL A 170 -8.77 2.77 -9.09
C VAL A 170 -9.72 1.57 -9.18
N GLY A 171 -10.79 1.55 -8.37
CA GLY A 171 -11.79 0.49 -8.43
C GLY A 171 -12.39 0.34 -9.83
N TYR A 172 -12.80 1.45 -10.44
CA TYR A 172 -13.30 1.46 -11.81
C TYR A 172 -12.25 0.96 -12.82
N ALA A 173 -10.98 1.34 -12.66
CA ALA A 173 -9.90 0.88 -13.52
C ALA A 173 -9.76 -0.65 -13.46
N ARG A 174 -9.84 -1.26 -12.28
CA ARG A 174 -9.75 -2.73 -12.11
C ARG A 174 -10.92 -3.47 -12.77
N LEU A 175 -12.13 -2.89 -12.69
CA LEU A 175 -13.31 -3.42 -13.36
C LEU A 175 -13.20 -3.28 -14.89
N LYS A 176 -12.79 -2.11 -15.37
CA LYS A 176 -12.63 -1.80 -16.81
C LYS A 176 -11.61 -2.71 -17.49
N LEU A 177 -10.54 -3.05 -16.78
CA LEU A 177 -9.50 -3.96 -17.25
C LEU A 177 -9.90 -5.44 -17.14
N LYS A 178 -11.09 -5.74 -16.59
CA LYS A 178 -11.56 -7.12 -16.29
C LYS A 178 -10.56 -7.91 -15.44
N ALA A 179 -9.74 -7.21 -14.64
CA ALA A 179 -8.75 -7.83 -13.78
C ALA A 179 -9.39 -8.46 -12.53
N HIS A 180 -10.55 -7.92 -12.13
CA HIS A 180 -11.33 -8.35 -10.98
C HIS A 180 -12.83 -8.20 -11.22
N SER A 181 -13.64 -8.99 -10.48
CA SER A 181 -15.10 -8.82 -10.39
C SER A 181 -15.44 -7.67 -9.43
N SER A 182 -16.70 -7.19 -9.49
CA SER A 182 -17.17 -6.13 -8.57
C SER A 182 -17.02 -6.54 -7.11
N SER A 183 -17.37 -7.78 -6.76
CA SER A 183 -17.21 -8.29 -5.38
C SER A 183 -15.75 -8.29 -4.92
N GLN A 184 -14.78 -8.65 -5.80
CA GLN A 184 -13.36 -8.63 -5.49
C GLN A 184 -12.84 -7.21 -5.23
N VAL A 185 -13.39 -6.22 -5.92
CA VAL A 185 -13.04 -4.80 -5.77
C VAL A 185 -13.63 -4.25 -4.46
N TYR A 186 -14.94 -4.44 -4.24
CA TYR A 186 -15.61 -3.88 -3.05
C TYR A 186 -15.13 -4.54 -1.76
N ILE A 187 -15.04 -5.87 -1.72
CA ILE A 187 -14.56 -6.60 -0.53
C ILE A 187 -13.09 -6.25 -0.26
N GLY A 188 -12.27 -6.10 -1.31
CA GLY A 188 -10.91 -5.61 -1.14
C GLY A 188 -10.86 -4.25 -0.45
N TYR A 189 -11.64 -3.27 -0.92
CA TYR A 189 -11.70 -1.95 -0.33
C TYR A 189 -12.17 -1.99 1.13
N ILE A 190 -13.26 -2.70 1.42
CA ILE A 190 -13.81 -2.84 2.77
C ILE A 190 -12.79 -3.50 3.71
N LEU A 191 -12.10 -4.56 3.25
CA LEU A 191 -11.08 -5.23 4.07
C LEU A 191 -9.93 -4.27 4.41
N GLY A 192 -9.43 -3.51 3.44
CA GLY A 192 -8.40 -2.50 3.69
C GLY A 192 -8.84 -1.45 4.71
N THR A 193 -10.07 -0.96 4.57
CA THR A 193 -10.70 -0.02 5.52
C THR A 193 -10.79 -0.63 6.92
N LEU A 194 -11.31 -1.85 7.04
CA LEU A 194 -11.50 -2.50 8.34
C LEU A 194 -10.18 -2.76 9.07
N VAL A 195 -9.16 -3.27 8.37
CA VAL A 195 -7.86 -3.55 8.99
C VAL A 195 -7.23 -2.27 9.54
N VAL A 196 -7.26 -1.18 8.78
CA VAL A 196 -6.71 0.11 9.23
C VAL A 196 -7.56 0.72 10.35
N SER A 197 -8.90 0.61 10.28
CA SER A 197 -9.77 1.10 11.36
C SER A 197 -9.51 0.37 12.68
N ILE A 198 -9.39 -0.96 12.65
CA ILE A 198 -9.08 -1.76 13.83
C ILE A 198 -7.71 -1.37 14.38
N PHE A 199 -6.71 -1.22 13.50
CA PHE A 199 -5.36 -0.85 13.90
C PHE A 199 -5.34 0.50 14.66
N PHE A 200 -5.99 1.53 14.13
CA PHE A 200 -6.07 2.82 14.82
C PHE A 200 -6.89 2.75 16.10
N PHE A 201 -7.98 1.98 16.13
CA PHE A 201 -8.79 1.80 17.34
C PHE A 201 -8.03 1.09 18.47
N THR A 202 -7.08 0.22 18.15
CA THR A 202 -6.28 -0.51 19.15
C THR A 202 -5.08 0.29 19.65
N LEU A 203 -4.69 1.38 18.96
CA LEU A 203 -3.58 2.26 19.37
C LEU A 203 -4.06 3.47 20.19
N LEU A 204 -5.37 3.73 20.23
CA LEU A 204 -6.00 4.79 21.04
C LEU A 204 -6.44 4.27 22.39
#